data_856f90e720fb4e6964c0ab3f76107c75
#
_entry.id   856f90e720fb4e6964c0ab3f76107c75
#
_cell.length_a   1.000
_cell.length_b   1.000
_cell.length_c   1.000
_cell.angle_alpha   90.00
_cell.angle_beta   90.00
_cell.angle_gamma   90.00
#
_symmetry.space_group_name_H-M   'P 1'
#
loop_
_entity.id
_entity.type
_entity.pdbx_description
1 polymer ?
#
loop_
_entity_poly.entity_id
_entity_poly.type
_entity_poly.pdbx_seq_one_letter_code
_entity_poly.pdbx_strand_id
1 'polypeptide(L)' 'MKKLHIEECLRENLESYFKDLRGVEPTAMYDMILGVVEKPLLDVVMKHAEGNQSRAAEWLGINRNTLRRKLLDNKLIK' A
#
# COMPACT_ATOMS: atom_id res chain seq x y z
N MET A 1 15.26 5.24 3.71
CA MET A 1 14.41 5.26 2.51
C MET A 1 14.38 6.66 1.92
N LYS A 2 14.60 6.75 0.63
CA LYS A 2 14.55 8.03 -0.06
C LYS A 2 13.14 8.26 -0.61
N LYS A 3 12.46 9.22 -0.04
CA LYS A 3 11.09 9.58 -0.41
C LYS A 3 10.93 9.86 -1.91
N LEU A 4 11.92 10.54 -2.50
CA LEU A 4 11.92 10.87 -3.93
C LEU A 4 11.89 9.64 -4.83
N HIS A 5 12.57 8.57 -4.44
CA HIS A 5 12.58 7.34 -5.24
C HIS A 5 11.19 6.72 -5.36
N ILE A 6 10.41 6.76 -4.27
CA ILE A 6 9.05 6.23 -4.29
C ILE A 6 8.17 7.07 -5.20
N GLU A 7 8.28 8.39 -5.10
CA GLU A 7 7.49 9.31 -5.92
C GLU A 7 7.82 9.13 -7.40
N GLU A 8 9.10 9.08 -7.75
CA GLU A 8 9.52 8.90 -9.14
C GLU A 8 9.06 7.58 -9.71
N CYS A 9 9.23 6.51 -8.95
CA CYS A 9 8.80 5.18 -9.36
C CYS A 9 7.29 5.15 -9.60
N LEU A 10 6.52 5.75 -8.70
CA LEU A 10 5.07 5.81 -8.84
C LEU A 10 4.65 6.61 -10.06
N ARG A 11 5.29 7.77 -10.29
CA ARG A 11 5.00 8.59 -11.49
C ARG A 11 5.24 7.81 -12.77
N GLU A 12 6.37 7.14 -12.86
CA GLU A 12 6.72 6.33 -14.04
C GLU A 12 5.72 5.21 -14.27
N ASN A 13 5.33 4.53 -13.20
CA ASN A 13 4.36 3.44 -13.30
C ASN A 13 2.99 3.96 -13.72
N LEU A 14 2.58 5.12 -13.21
CA LEU A 14 1.30 5.71 -13.59
C LEU A 14 1.30 6.16 -15.05
N GLU A 15 2.38 6.75 -15.52
CA GLU A 15 2.49 7.14 -16.94
C GLU A 15 2.39 5.91 -17.83
N SER A 16 3.06 4.83 -17.45
CA SER A 16 2.99 3.57 -18.19
C SER A 16 1.58 3.00 -18.19
N TYR A 17 0.88 3.09 -17.05
CA TYR A 17 -0.50 2.63 -16.93
C TYR A 17 -1.42 3.35 -17.91
N PHE A 18 -1.33 4.69 -17.97
CA PHE A 18 -2.14 5.47 -18.91
C PHE A 18 -1.82 5.14 -20.36
N LYS A 19 -0.57 4.90 -20.66
CA LYS A 19 -0.13 4.51 -21.98
C LYS A 19 -0.77 3.18 -22.40
N ASP A 20 -0.80 2.22 -21.47
CA ASP A 20 -1.36 0.90 -21.71
C ASP A 20 -2.87 0.93 -21.90
N LEU A 21 -3.55 1.95 -21.36
CA LEU A 21 -5.00 2.12 -21.52
C LEU A 21 -5.38 2.53 -22.94
N ARG A 22 -4.44 3.05 -23.71
CA ARG A 22 -4.67 3.43 -25.11
C ARG A 22 -5.89 4.33 -25.32
N GLY A 23 -6.02 5.35 -24.48
CA GLY A 23 -7.10 6.30 -24.56
C GLY A 23 -8.40 5.89 -23.85
N VAL A 24 -8.44 4.69 -23.30
CA VAL A 24 -9.58 4.27 -22.46
C VAL A 24 -9.49 4.95 -21.12
N GLU A 25 -10.58 5.51 -20.63
CA GLU A 25 -10.61 6.15 -19.33
C GLU A 25 -10.49 5.14 -18.20
N PRO A 26 -9.62 5.43 -17.21
CA PRO A 26 -9.51 4.53 -16.06
C PRO A 26 -10.70 4.66 -15.12
N THR A 27 -10.91 3.64 -14.29
CA THR A 27 -11.93 3.66 -13.24
C THR A 27 -11.31 3.19 -11.94
N ALA A 28 -11.82 3.71 -10.81
CA ALA A 28 -11.40 3.27 -9.47
C ALA A 28 -9.89 3.29 -9.24
N MET A 29 -9.17 4.21 -9.89
CA MET A 29 -7.72 4.31 -9.78
C MET A 29 -7.25 4.53 -8.36
N TYR A 30 -7.95 5.38 -7.61
CA TYR A 30 -7.53 5.71 -6.25
C TYR A 30 -7.43 4.46 -5.39
N ASP A 31 -8.50 3.67 -5.37
CA ASP A 31 -8.52 2.43 -4.58
C ASP A 31 -7.51 1.41 -5.08
N MET A 32 -7.33 1.33 -6.39
CA MET A 32 -6.37 0.42 -7.00
C MET A 32 -4.95 0.75 -6.57
N ILE A 33 -4.56 2.01 -6.69
CA ILE A 33 -3.20 2.46 -6.35
C ILE A 33 -2.96 2.34 -4.85
N LEU A 34 -3.92 2.74 -4.02
CA LEU A 34 -3.78 2.60 -2.57
C LEU A 34 -3.59 1.14 -2.18
N GLY A 35 -4.33 0.23 -2.81
CA GLY A 35 -4.19 -1.20 -2.53
C GLY A 35 -2.81 -1.73 -2.90
N VAL A 36 -2.29 -1.31 -4.03
CA VAL A 36 -0.96 -1.75 -4.49
C VAL A 36 0.15 -1.26 -3.55
N VAL A 37 0.03 -0.04 -3.04
CA VAL A 37 1.02 0.56 -2.13
C VAL A 37 0.86 0.00 -0.71
N GLU A 38 -0.37 -0.19 -0.27
CA GLU A 38 -0.66 -0.59 1.10
C GLU A 38 -0.14 -1.99 1.42
N LYS A 39 -0.31 -2.94 0.52
CA LYS A 39 0.09 -4.33 0.78
C LYS A 39 1.58 -4.48 1.12
N PRO A 40 2.51 -4.00 0.29
CA PRO A 40 3.94 -4.10 0.64
C PRO A 40 4.30 -3.29 1.87
N LEU A 41 3.64 -2.14 2.09
CA LEU A 41 3.86 -1.36 3.30
C LEU A 41 3.54 -2.17 4.55
N LEU A 42 2.35 -2.75 4.59
CA LEU A 42 1.90 -3.53 5.74
C LEU A 42 2.75 -4.78 5.94
N ASP A 43 3.09 -5.46 4.86
CA ASP A 43 3.88 -6.68 4.90
C ASP A 43 5.25 -6.43 5.54
N VAL A 44 5.96 -5.41 5.07
CA VAL A 44 7.28 -5.06 5.60
C VAL A 44 7.21 -4.59 7.04
N VAL A 45 6.22 -3.75 7.37
CA VAL A 45 6.06 -3.25 8.74
C VAL A 45 5.77 -4.41 9.70
N MET A 46 4.87 -5.32 9.33
CA MET A 46 4.55 -6.47 10.18
C MET A 46 5.76 -7.37 10.38
N LYS A 47 6.59 -7.54 9.36
CA LYS A 47 7.82 -8.31 9.46
C LYS A 47 8.75 -7.71 10.53
N HIS A 48 8.99 -6.41 10.45
CA HIS A 48 9.86 -5.72 11.39
C HIS A 48 9.25 -5.61 12.80
N ALA A 49 7.93 -5.59 12.89
CA ALA A 49 7.23 -5.61 14.18
C ALA A 49 7.09 -7.03 14.75
N GLU A 50 7.63 -8.02 14.06
CA GLU A 50 7.60 -9.42 14.47
C GLU A 50 6.19 -9.94 14.75
N GLY A 51 5.24 -9.52 13.90
CA GLY A 51 3.84 -9.93 14.02
C GLY A 51 3.05 -9.20 15.08
N ASN A 52 3.66 -8.27 15.79
CA ASN A 52 3.00 -7.51 16.86
C ASN A 52 2.15 -6.39 16.27
N GLN A 53 0.85 -6.60 16.20
CA GLN A 53 -0.07 -5.64 15.60
C GLN A 53 -0.13 -4.30 16.34
N SER A 54 -0.02 -4.33 17.67
CA SER A 54 -0.04 -3.09 18.47
C SER A 54 1.16 -2.23 18.15
N ARG A 55 2.34 -2.84 18.05
CA ARG A 55 3.58 -2.14 17.70
C ARG A 55 3.51 -1.60 16.28
N ALA A 56 3.06 -2.41 15.35
CA ALA A 56 2.94 -2.01 13.94
C ALA A 56 1.97 -0.84 13.78
N ALA A 57 0.82 -0.89 14.44
CA ALA A 57 -0.16 0.19 14.39
C ALA A 57 0.42 1.49 14.92
N GLU A 58 1.20 1.42 15.99
CA GLU A 58 1.88 2.57 16.57
C GLU A 58 2.87 3.18 15.59
N TRP A 59 3.69 2.34 14.95
CA TRP A 59 4.65 2.80 13.94
C TRP A 59 3.98 3.44 12.73
N LEU A 60 2.85 2.86 12.31
CA LEU A 60 2.09 3.36 11.17
C LEU A 60 1.24 4.59 11.51
N GLY A 61 1.03 4.86 12.80
CA GLY A 61 0.20 5.97 13.22
C GLY A 61 -1.29 5.75 12.99
N ILE A 62 -1.74 4.51 13.01
CA ILE A 62 -3.15 4.17 12.80
C ILE A 62 -3.67 3.35 13.98
N ASN A 63 -5.00 3.27 14.08
CA ASN A 63 -5.66 2.49 15.11
C ASN A 63 -5.42 0.99 14.88
N ARG A 64 -5.24 0.22 15.96
CA ARG A 64 -5.01 -1.21 15.88
C ARG A 64 -6.13 -1.96 15.14
N ASN A 65 -7.39 -1.58 15.40
CA ASN A 65 -8.51 -2.22 14.72
C ASN A 65 -8.51 -1.92 13.22
N THR A 66 -8.13 -0.71 12.85
CA THR A 66 -7.98 -0.33 11.45
C THR A 66 -6.87 -1.15 10.79
N LEU A 67 -5.74 -1.31 11.48
CA LEU A 67 -4.65 -2.13 10.97
C LEU A 67 -5.09 -3.56 10.76
N ARG A 68 -5.78 -4.15 11.75
CA ARG A 68 -6.24 -5.52 11.66
C ARG A 68 -7.14 -5.73 10.43
N ARG A 69 -8.07 -4.81 10.22
CA ARG A 69 -8.96 -4.89 9.05
C ARG A 69 -8.19 -4.82 7.74
N LYS A 70 -7.19 -3.92 7.67
CA LYS A 70 -6.35 -3.79 6.49
C LYS A 70 -5.52 -5.05 6.23
N LEU A 71 -5.02 -5.68 7.30
CA LEU A 71 -4.28 -6.93 7.19
C LEU A 71 -5.17 -8.05 6.65
N LEU A 72 -6.41 -8.13 7.12
CA LEU A 72 -7.38 -9.11 6.63
C LEU A 72 -7.71 -8.84 5.16
N ASP A 73 -7.98 -7.59 4.80
CA ASP A 73 -8.33 -7.21 3.44
C ASP A 73 -7.19 -7.51 2.46
N ASN A 74 -5.96 -7.39 2.90
CA ASN A 74 -4.77 -7.68 2.09
C ASN A 74 -4.32 -9.14 2.19
N LYS A 75 -5.05 -9.96 2.93
CA LYS A 75 -4.77 -11.39 3.12
C LYS A 75 -3.39 -11.64 3.74
N LEU A 76 -2.95 -10.74 4.60
CA LEU A 76 -1.69 -10.87 5.32
C LEU A 76 -1.86 -11.59 6.64
N ILE A 77 -3.08 -11.71 7.13
CA ILE A 77 -3.45 -12.53 8.29
C ILE A 77 -4.76 -13.27 7.96
N LYS A 78 -5.05 -14.27 8.76
CA LYS A 78 -6.29 -15.05 8.59
C LYS A 78 -7.41 -14.52 9.49
#